data_c57e73bf5452d535344a674ae319df91
#
_entry.id   c57e73bf5452d535344a674ae319df91
#
_cell.length_a   1.000
_cell.length_b   1.000
_cell.length_c   1.000
_cell.angle_alpha   90.00
_cell.angle_beta   90.00
_cell.angle_gamma   90.00
#
_symmetry.space_group_name_H-M   'P 1'
#
loop_
_entity.id
_entity.type
_entity.pdbx_description
1 polymer ?
#
loop_
_entity_poly.entity_id
_entity_poly.type
_entity_poly.pdbx_seq_one_letter_code
_entity_poly.pdbx_strand_id
1 'polypeptide(L)'
;QRQMCIRDRLEAKRQIRLCDICYNLTDSETCEVCGNAGRDHSVVCVVEQPQDVMAMERSRGYNGVYHVLHGVLSPLDGIGPDNLRVKELLRRLQGDMVREVIIATNSDVEGEATAAYLAQLLKPVGIVISRIAHGLPVGGDLEYADELTLSRALENRHRM
;
A
#
# COMPACT_ATOMS: atom_id res chain seq x y z
N GLN A 1 -33.40 16.47 6.68
CA GLN A 1 -31.94 16.30 6.73
C GLN A 1 -31.51 14.83 6.78
N ARG A 2 -32.10 13.94 7.59
CA ARG A 2 -31.71 12.49 7.67
C ARG A 2 -31.94 11.70 6.37
N GLN A 3 -33.00 12.00 5.63
CA GLN A 3 -33.33 11.31 4.37
C GLN A 3 -32.36 11.66 3.24
N MET A 4 -31.83 12.88 3.20
CA MET A 4 -30.80 13.30 2.24
C MET A 4 -29.49 12.53 2.45
N CYS A 5 -29.02 12.39 3.69
CA CYS A 5 -27.80 11.63 3.99
C CYS A 5 -27.88 10.14 3.62
N ILE A 6 -29.06 9.52 3.66
CA ILE A 6 -29.24 8.10 3.28
C ILE A 6 -29.22 7.95 1.76
N ARG A 7 -29.85 8.84 1.01
CA ARG A 7 -29.77 8.87 -0.47
C ARG A 7 -28.35 9.07 -0.95
N ASP A 8 -27.64 10.04 -0.42
CA ASP A 8 -26.26 10.34 -0.78
C ASP A 8 -25.34 9.15 -0.52
N ARG A 9 -25.55 8.42 0.58
CA ARG A 9 -24.79 7.19 0.88
C ARG A 9 -25.11 6.04 -0.08
N LEU A 10 -26.36 5.89 -0.49
CA LEU A 10 -26.78 4.86 -1.43
C LEU A 10 -26.29 5.20 -2.85
N GLU A 11 -26.26 6.46 -3.21
CA GLU A 11 -25.77 6.94 -4.49
C GLU A 11 -24.25 6.82 -4.57
N ALA A 12 -23.52 7.24 -3.54
CA ALA A 12 -22.09 7.03 -3.41
C ALA A 12 -21.72 5.53 -3.50
N LYS A 13 -22.46 4.65 -2.83
CA LYS A 13 -22.23 3.20 -2.90
C LYS A 13 -22.45 2.61 -4.31
N ARG A 14 -23.29 3.24 -5.14
CA ARG A 14 -23.54 2.81 -6.52
C ARG A 14 -22.51 3.33 -7.51
N GLN A 15 -21.88 4.48 -7.21
CA GLN A 15 -20.92 5.13 -8.08
C GLN A 15 -19.48 4.70 -7.77
N ILE A 16 -19.18 4.31 -6.51
CA ILE A 16 -17.84 3.88 -6.12
C ILE A 16 -17.55 2.47 -6.66
N ARG A 17 -16.44 2.38 -7.37
CA ARG A 17 -15.87 1.13 -7.90
C ARG A 17 -14.39 1.04 -7.55
N LEU A 18 -13.75 -0.05 -7.90
CA LEU A 18 -12.30 -0.20 -7.82
C LEU A 18 -11.66 0.25 -9.14
N CYS A 19 -10.55 0.95 -9.05
CA CYS A 19 -9.72 1.28 -10.19
C CYS A 19 -9.21 0.02 -10.88
N ASP A 20 -9.34 -0.08 -12.19
CA ASP A 20 -8.96 -1.28 -12.95
C ASP A 20 -7.44 -1.54 -12.94
N ILE A 21 -6.62 -0.54 -12.56
CA ILE A 21 -5.16 -0.65 -12.52
C ILE A 21 -4.64 -0.93 -11.10
N CYS A 22 -5.06 -0.15 -10.11
CA CYS A 22 -4.47 -0.17 -8.76
C CYS A 22 -5.40 -0.71 -7.67
N TYR A 23 -6.67 -0.94 -7.99
CA TYR A 23 -7.70 -1.40 -7.06
C TYR A 23 -8.02 -0.42 -5.92
N ASN A 24 -7.62 0.84 -6.04
CA ASN A 24 -8.08 1.90 -5.15
C ASN A 24 -9.55 2.25 -5.45
N LEU A 25 -10.23 2.85 -4.47
CA LEU A 25 -11.59 3.34 -4.66
C LEU A 25 -11.61 4.53 -5.62
N THR A 26 -12.57 4.53 -6.55
CA THR A 26 -12.76 5.59 -7.54
C THR A 26 -14.21 5.60 -8.04
N ASP A 27 -14.63 6.65 -8.69
CA ASP A 27 -15.91 6.78 -9.40
C ASP A 27 -15.80 6.54 -10.91
N SER A 28 -14.59 6.35 -11.41
CA SER A 28 -14.24 6.15 -12.81
C SER A 28 -13.49 4.83 -13.03
N GLU A 29 -13.22 4.46 -14.29
CA GLU A 29 -12.46 3.24 -14.61
C GLU A 29 -11.03 3.29 -14.07
N THR A 30 -10.41 4.47 -14.12
CA THR A 30 -9.04 4.71 -13.64
C THR A 30 -9.05 5.86 -12.64
N CYS A 31 -8.45 5.65 -11.46
CA CYS A 31 -8.37 6.68 -10.43
C CYS A 31 -7.44 7.84 -10.85
N GLU A 32 -7.57 8.98 -10.18
CA GLU A 32 -6.78 10.19 -10.46
C GLU A 32 -5.27 9.94 -10.44
N VAL A 33 -4.78 9.07 -9.55
CA VAL A 33 -3.35 8.74 -9.47
C VAL A 33 -2.89 7.94 -10.68
N CYS A 34 -3.62 6.89 -11.06
CA CYS A 34 -3.25 6.04 -12.20
C CYS A 34 -3.46 6.74 -13.55
N GLY A 35 -4.42 7.66 -13.65
CA GLY A 35 -4.68 8.45 -14.86
C GLY A 35 -3.75 9.64 -15.04
N ASN A 36 -2.95 9.99 -14.05
CA ASN A 36 -2.07 11.15 -14.10
C ASN A 36 -0.74 10.81 -14.79
N ALA A 37 -0.53 11.34 -15.99
CA ALA A 37 0.70 11.17 -16.75
C ALA A 37 1.95 11.81 -16.10
N GLY A 38 1.77 12.71 -15.13
CA GLY A 38 2.86 13.31 -14.36
C GLY A 38 3.43 12.41 -13.26
N ARG A 39 2.82 11.24 -13.01
CA ARG A 39 3.29 10.27 -12.03
C ARG A 39 4.33 9.31 -12.62
N ASP A 40 5.24 8.86 -11.77
CA ASP A 40 6.21 7.84 -12.15
C ASP A 40 5.57 6.44 -12.08
N HIS A 41 5.11 5.94 -13.21
CA HIS A 41 4.50 4.61 -13.33
C HIS A 41 5.51 3.46 -13.20
N SER A 42 6.80 3.75 -13.15
CA SER A 42 7.85 2.74 -12.94
C SER A 42 8.05 2.36 -11.48
N VAL A 43 7.46 3.13 -10.54
CA VAL A 43 7.54 2.87 -9.10
C VAL A 43 6.13 2.62 -8.56
N VAL A 44 5.92 1.43 -8.00
CA VAL A 44 4.61 0.99 -7.47
C VAL A 44 4.70 0.82 -5.96
N CYS A 45 3.89 1.57 -5.20
CA CYS A 45 3.74 1.40 -3.77
C CYS A 45 2.58 0.47 -3.46
N VAL A 46 2.86 -0.65 -2.83
CA VAL A 46 1.86 -1.66 -2.44
C VAL A 46 1.40 -1.37 -1.01
N VAL A 47 0.11 -1.16 -0.84
CA VAL A 47 -0.55 -0.85 0.44
C VAL A 47 -1.66 -1.85 0.74
N GLU A 48 -2.07 -1.93 2.01
CA GLU A 48 -3.09 -2.88 2.45
C GLU A 48 -4.50 -2.44 2.08
N GLN A 49 -4.80 -1.15 2.32
CA GLN A 49 -6.15 -0.61 2.22
C GLN A 49 -6.19 0.72 1.43
N PRO A 50 -7.36 1.10 0.87
CA PRO A 50 -7.52 2.39 0.20
C PRO A 50 -7.21 3.61 1.07
N GLN A 51 -7.42 3.51 2.40
CA GLN A 51 -7.10 4.58 3.34
C GLN A 51 -5.60 4.90 3.38
N ASP A 52 -4.76 3.89 3.16
CA ASP A 52 -3.29 4.04 3.17
C ASP A 52 -2.84 4.89 1.99
N VAL A 53 -3.48 4.72 0.81
CA VAL A 53 -3.26 5.60 -0.34
C VAL A 53 -3.52 7.05 0.03
N MET A 54 -4.63 7.32 0.71
CA MET A 54 -4.98 8.69 1.14
C MET A 54 -3.96 9.25 2.14
N ALA A 55 -3.43 8.42 3.03
CA ALA A 55 -2.41 8.81 3.99
C ALA A 55 -1.08 9.17 3.28
N MET A 56 -0.66 8.33 2.33
CA MET A 56 0.54 8.54 1.52
C MET A 56 0.43 9.81 0.66
N GLU A 57 -0.70 10.04 0.00
CA GLU A 57 -0.94 11.24 -0.81
C GLU A 57 -0.91 12.53 0.01
N ARG A 58 -1.40 12.50 1.26
CA ARG A 58 -1.31 13.66 2.16
C ARG A 58 0.12 14.06 2.49
N SER A 59 1.06 13.11 2.50
CA SER A 59 2.47 13.39 2.75
C SER A 59 3.14 14.21 1.65
N ARG A 60 2.58 14.17 0.41
CA ARG A 60 3.13 14.81 -0.80
C ARG A 60 4.59 14.44 -1.10
N GLY A 61 5.12 13.43 -0.45
CA GLY A 61 6.51 12.98 -0.60
C GLY A 61 6.69 11.85 -1.63
N TYR A 62 5.60 11.36 -2.23
CA TYR A 62 5.65 10.24 -3.16
C TYR A 62 5.03 10.60 -4.51
N ASN A 63 5.74 10.32 -5.59
CA ASN A 63 5.31 10.64 -6.96
C ASN A 63 5.05 9.40 -7.83
N GLY A 64 5.13 8.20 -7.27
CA GLY A 64 4.79 6.97 -7.99
C GLY A 64 3.30 6.65 -7.99
N VAL A 65 2.97 5.42 -8.32
CA VAL A 65 1.60 4.90 -8.35
C VAL A 65 1.40 3.83 -7.29
N TYR A 66 0.16 3.45 -7.02
CA TYR A 66 -0.18 2.51 -5.94
C TYR A 66 -0.72 1.18 -6.46
N HIS A 67 -0.73 0.19 -5.57
CA HIS A 67 -1.49 -1.05 -5.71
C HIS A 67 -2.08 -1.42 -4.35
N VAL A 68 -3.41 -1.60 -4.28
CA VAL A 68 -4.13 -1.89 -3.04
C VAL A 68 -4.43 -3.38 -2.98
N LEU A 69 -3.99 -4.04 -1.90
CA LEU A 69 -4.17 -5.47 -1.70
C LEU A 69 -5.58 -5.83 -1.21
N HIS A 70 -6.28 -4.91 -0.58
CA HIS A 70 -7.55 -5.11 0.14
C HIS A 70 -7.46 -6.10 1.30
N GLY A 71 -6.37 -6.09 2.03
CA GLY A 71 -6.15 -6.89 3.23
C GLY A 71 -4.69 -7.28 3.42
N VAL A 72 -4.50 -8.17 4.37
CA VAL A 72 -3.22 -8.79 4.75
C VAL A 72 -3.39 -10.30 4.86
N LEU A 73 -2.29 -11.04 4.83
CA LEU A 73 -2.29 -12.46 5.12
C LEU A 73 -2.62 -12.67 6.61
N SER A 74 -3.72 -13.34 6.88
CA SER A 74 -4.14 -13.72 8.24
C SER A 74 -4.60 -15.18 8.24
N PRO A 75 -3.70 -16.13 8.52
CA PRO A 75 -4.07 -17.55 8.59
C PRO A 75 -5.13 -17.83 9.66
N LEU A 76 -5.15 -17.04 10.74
CA LEU A 76 -6.14 -17.17 11.81
C LEU A 76 -7.55 -16.82 11.36
N ASP A 77 -7.67 -15.83 10.46
CA ASP A 77 -8.94 -15.40 9.87
C ASP A 77 -9.24 -16.11 8.54
N GLY A 78 -8.40 -17.06 8.13
CA GLY A 78 -8.55 -17.79 6.88
C GLY A 78 -8.26 -16.96 5.63
N ILE A 79 -7.57 -15.83 5.77
CA ILE A 79 -7.19 -14.94 4.66
C ILE A 79 -5.87 -15.41 4.07
N GLY A 80 -5.93 -16.04 2.91
CA GLY A 80 -4.78 -16.46 2.13
C GLY A 80 -4.46 -15.51 0.97
N PRO A 81 -3.39 -15.80 0.21
CA PRO A 81 -2.98 -14.99 -0.94
C PRO A 81 -4.06 -14.84 -2.02
N ASP A 82 -4.96 -15.82 -2.14
CA ASP A 82 -6.05 -15.81 -3.11
C ASP A 82 -7.17 -14.82 -2.76
N ASN A 83 -7.25 -14.42 -1.50
CA ASN A 83 -8.21 -13.41 -1.03
C ASN A 83 -7.72 -11.98 -1.27
N LEU A 84 -6.43 -11.81 -1.56
CA LEU A 84 -5.77 -10.54 -1.78
C LEU A 84 -5.55 -10.27 -3.27
N ARG A 85 -5.36 -9.00 -3.64
CA ARG A 85 -5.06 -8.56 -5.03
C ARG A 85 -3.59 -8.81 -5.44
N VAL A 86 -3.02 -9.93 -5.01
CA VAL A 86 -1.63 -10.30 -5.30
C VAL A 86 -1.49 -10.80 -6.74
N LYS A 87 -2.45 -11.56 -7.26
CA LYS A 87 -2.42 -12.05 -8.65
C LYS A 87 -2.47 -10.89 -9.65
N GLU A 88 -3.25 -9.89 -9.34
CA GLU A 88 -3.37 -8.66 -10.14
C GLU A 88 -2.08 -7.82 -10.10
N LEU A 89 -1.42 -7.77 -8.94
CA LEU A 89 -0.10 -7.16 -8.82
C LEU A 89 0.89 -7.87 -9.75
N LEU A 90 0.98 -9.19 -9.70
CA LEU A 90 1.87 -9.96 -10.56
C LEU A 90 1.60 -9.73 -12.05
N ARG A 91 0.34 -9.68 -12.47
CA ARG A 91 -0.02 -9.36 -13.87
C ARG A 91 0.48 -7.98 -14.28
N ARG A 92 0.33 -6.99 -13.39
CA ARG A 92 0.80 -5.62 -13.62
C ARG A 92 2.32 -5.55 -13.78
N LEU A 93 3.05 -6.40 -13.07
CA LEU A 93 4.51 -6.44 -13.08
C LEU A 93 5.10 -7.25 -14.26
N GLN A 94 4.29 -7.95 -15.04
CA GLN A 94 4.74 -8.69 -16.23
C GLN A 94 5.16 -7.79 -17.40
N GLY A 95 4.85 -6.50 -17.35
CA GLY A 95 5.32 -5.50 -18.32
C GLY A 95 6.63 -4.88 -17.86
N ASP A 96 7.51 -4.55 -18.82
CA ASP A 96 8.84 -3.96 -18.54
C ASP A 96 8.81 -2.51 -17.99
N MET A 97 7.65 -2.02 -17.61
CA MET A 97 7.43 -0.64 -17.16
C MET A 97 7.82 -0.43 -15.70
N VAL A 98 7.63 -1.44 -14.83
CA VAL A 98 7.86 -1.31 -13.38
C VAL A 98 9.29 -1.69 -13.04
N ARG A 99 10.03 -0.77 -12.41
CA ARG A 99 11.40 -0.95 -11.96
C ARG A 99 11.52 -1.20 -10.45
N GLU A 100 10.61 -0.64 -9.68
CA GLU A 100 10.61 -0.75 -8.23
C GLU A 100 9.21 -1.01 -7.67
N VAL A 101 9.14 -1.91 -6.69
CA VAL A 101 7.97 -2.12 -5.84
C VAL A 101 8.34 -1.76 -4.40
N ILE A 102 7.66 -0.76 -3.84
CA ILE A 102 7.79 -0.38 -2.45
C ILE A 102 6.67 -1.07 -1.66
N ILE A 103 7.02 -1.92 -0.71
CA ILE A 103 6.06 -2.58 0.17
C ILE A 103 5.78 -1.67 1.36
N ALA A 104 4.54 -1.20 1.48
CA ALA A 104 4.08 -0.27 2.50
C ALA A 104 2.92 -0.88 3.33
N THR A 105 3.09 -2.13 3.75
CA THR A 105 2.20 -2.78 4.72
C THR A 105 2.50 -2.28 6.14
N ASN A 106 1.53 -2.43 7.03
CA ASN A 106 1.68 -2.04 8.44
C ASN A 106 2.82 -2.79 9.13
N SER A 107 3.25 -2.27 10.29
CA SER A 107 4.35 -2.85 11.08
C SER A 107 3.87 -3.90 12.08
N ASP A 108 2.63 -4.40 11.94
CA ASP A 108 2.08 -5.49 12.71
C ASP A 108 2.54 -6.86 12.20
N VAL A 109 2.20 -7.92 12.92
CA VAL A 109 2.62 -9.29 12.59
C VAL A 109 2.11 -9.74 11.23
N GLU A 110 0.89 -9.38 10.88
CA GLU A 110 0.23 -9.75 9.61
C GLU A 110 0.80 -8.97 8.43
N GLY A 111 1.03 -7.66 8.62
CA GLY A 111 1.67 -6.80 7.61
C GLY A 111 3.12 -7.20 7.34
N GLU A 112 3.89 -7.60 8.39
CA GLU A 112 5.24 -8.14 8.24
C GLU A 112 5.23 -9.48 7.48
N ALA A 113 4.33 -10.39 7.83
CA ALA A 113 4.17 -11.67 7.14
C ALA A 113 3.79 -11.46 5.66
N THR A 114 2.89 -10.52 5.40
CA THR A 114 2.47 -10.14 4.04
C THR A 114 3.64 -9.56 3.25
N ALA A 115 4.44 -8.69 3.87
CA ALA A 115 5.63 -8.12 3.23
C ALA A 115 6.68 -9.17 2.89
N ALA A 116 6.97 -10.08 3.82
CA ALA A 116 7.91 -11.18 3.59
C ALA A 116 7.44 -12.10 2.45
N TYR A 117 6.15 -12.43 2.43
CA TYR A 117 5.55 -13.21 1.35
C TYR A 117 5.68 -12.53 -0.01
N LEU A 118 5.31 -11.25 -0.10
CA LEU A 118 5.43 -10.47 -1.33
C LEU A 118 6.89 -10.36 -1.80
N ALA A 119 7.82 -10.12 -0.89
CA ALA A 119 9.24 -10.04 -1.22
C ALA A 119 9.76 -11.36 -1.83
N GLN A 120 9.38 -12.52 -1.27
CA GLN A 120 9.73 -13.82 -1.83
C GLN A 120 9.08 -14.05 -3.20
N LEU A 121 7.81 -13.70 -3.35
CA LEU A 121 7.05 -13.89 -4.58
C LEU A 121 7.57 -13.03 -5.73
N LEU A 122 8.00 -11.79 -5.43
CA LEU A 122 8.46 -10.83 -6.42
C LEU A 122 9.96 -10.97 -6.76
N LYS A 123 10.74 -11.64 -5.91
CA LYS A 123 12.17 -11.83 -6.13
C LYS A 123 12.55 -12.40 -7.52
N PRO A 124 11.83 -13.40 -8.07
CA PRO A 124 12.10 -13.94 -9.40
C PRO A 124 11.83 -12.97 -10.56
N VAL A 125 11.02 -11.92 -10.33
CA VAL A 125 10.65 -10.94 -11.36
C VAL A 125 11.83 -10.04 -11.75
N GLY A 126 12.84 -9.92 -10.88
CA GLY A 126 14.07 -9.16 -11.18
C GLY A 126 13.95 -7.64 -11.01
N ILE A 127 12.87 -7.16 -10.35
CA ILE A 127 12.64 -5.76 -10.02
C ILE A 127 13.22 -5.42 -8.64
N VAL A 128 13.48 -4.14 -8.40
CA VAL A 128 13.89 -3.67 -7.07
C VAL A 128 12.70 -3.78 -6.12
N ILE A 129 12.93 -4.42 -4.98
CA ILE A 129 11.92 -4.52 -3.92
C ILE A 129 12.45 -3.76 -2.71
N SER A 130 11.71 -2.76 -2.29
CA SER A 130 12.03 -1.95 -1.11
C SER A 130 10.86 -1.97 -0.13
N ARG A 131 11.11 -1.56 1.09
CA ARG A 131 10.11 -1.42 2.13
C ARG A 131 10.22 -0.04 2.76
N ILE A 132 9.08 0.54 3.16
CA ILE A 132 9.09 1.77 3.94
C ILE A 132 9.88 1.54 5.23
N ALA A 133 10.71 2.52 5.59
CA ALA A 133 11.51 2.45 6.80
C ALA A 133 10.62 2.49 8.05
N HIS A 134 10.99 1.70 9.04
CA HIS A 134 10.41 1.73 10.37
C HIS A 134 11.40 2.39 11.33
N GLY A 135 10.90 3.27 12.17
CA GLY A 135 11.75 3.98 13.12
C GLY A 135 10.98 4.96 13.98
N LEU A 136 11.70 5.82 14.67
CA LEU A 136 11.12 6.84 15.54
C LEU A 136 10.35 7.88 14.73
N PRO A 137 9.14 8.27 15.19
CA PRO A 137 8.39 9.34 14.54
C PRO A 137 9.13 10.68 14.70
N VAL A 138 9.04 11.53 13.68
CA VAL A 138 9.62 12.88 13.72
C VAL A 138 8.94 13.69 14.81
N GLY A 139 9.74 14.28 15.72
CA GLY A 139 9.26 15.04 16.88
C GLY A 139 8.90 14.17 18.09
N GLY A 140 9.18 12.87 18.03
CA GLY A 140 9.05 11.98 19.20
C GLY A 140 10.34 11.94 20.03
N ASP A 141 10.19 11.92 21.35
CA ASP A 141 11.31 11.76 22.28
C ASP A 141 11.66 10.27 22.43
N LEU A 142 12.95 9.95 22.46
CA LEU A 142 13.49 8.60 22.65
C LEU A 142 12.96 7.93 23.94
N GLU A 143 12.75 8.73 24.96
CA GLU A 143 12.30 8.27 26.28
C GLU A 143 10.91 7.61 26.26
N TYR A 144 10.04 8.02 25.31
CA TYR A 144 8.68 7.52 25.22
C TYR A 144 8.51 6.43 24.14
N ALA A 145 9.57 6.08 23.42
CA ALA A 145 9.51 5.04 22.42
C ALA A 145 9.56 3.65 23.09
N ASP A 146 8.73 2.72 22.61
CA ASP A 146 8.75 1.34 23.04
C ASP A 146 10.03 0.60 22.57
N GLU A 147 10.37 -0.49 23.27
CA GLU A 147 11.59 -1.26 23.02
C GLU A 147 11.69 -1.80 21.58
N LEU A 148 10.55 -2.20 21.00
CA LEU A 148 10.51 -2.74 19.63
C LEU A 148 10.78 -1.66 18.60
N THR A 149 10.17 -0.48 18.77
CA THR A 149 10.41 0.70 17.91
C THR A 149 11.88 1.14 17.96
N LEU A 150 12.48 1.17 19.14
CA LEU A 150 13.90 1.49 19.32
C LEU A 150 14.82 0.47 18.66
N SER A 151 14.53 -0.82 18.84
CA SER A 151 15.30 -1.90 18.20
C SER A 151 15.27 -1.76 16.67
N ARG A 152 14.10 -1.57 16.09
CA ARG A 152 13.95 -1.40 14.63
C ARG A 152 14.61 -0.11 14.12
N ALA A 153 14.55 0.99 14.87
CA ALA A 153 15.24 2.22 14.52
C ALA A 153 16.76 2.03 14.48
N LEU A 154 17.31 1.26 15.42
CA LEU A 154 18.75 0.91 15.46
C LEU A 154 19.15 0.00 14.30
N GLU A 155 18.33 -0.98 13.95
CA GLU A 155 18.56 -1.87 12.80
C GLU A 155 18.58 -1.08 11.48
N ASN A 156 17.64 -0.14 11.31
CA ASN A 156 17.48 0.68 10.11
C ASN A 156 18.31 1.98 10.12
N ARG A 157 19.27 2.13 11.03
CA ARG A 157 20.10 3.33 11.12
C ARG A 157 20.88 3.59 9.84
N HIS A 158 20.94 4.83 9.42
CA HIS A 158 21.72 5.26 8.26
C HIS A 158 23.09 5.78 8.70
N ARG A 159 24.10 5.56 7.83
CA ARG A 159 25.40 6.23 7.97
C ARG A 159 25.25 7.69 7.53
N MET A 160 25.81 8.59 8.31
CA MET A 160 25.90 10.01 8.00
C MET A 160 27.24 10.33 7.36
#